data_775de1d7bdb27a6dbc573e5c3931689c
#
_entry.id   775de1d7bdb27a6dbc573e5c3931689c
#
_cell.length_a   1.000
_cell.length_b   1.000
_cell.length_c   1.000
_cell.angle_alpha   90.00
_cell.angle_beta   90.00
_cell.angle_gamma   90.00
#
_symmetry.space_group_name_H-M   'P 1'
#
loop_
_entity.id
_entity.type
_entity.pdbx_description
1 polymer ?
#
loop_
_entity_poly.entity_id
_entity_poly.type
_entity_poly.pdbx_seq_one_letter_code
_entity_poly.pdbx_strand_id
1 'polypeptide(L)'
;MKKKIFKYFACMITVAILATTLLLSWVNYEMFKGRVMDDLEAYGRMFAVEMNGEAETQSALHSLEEDIRVTLVHADGTVYYDNFADPNAMDNHADRPEIRQALENGSGSDIRNSSTVDQSAFYYAVRLKNGDVMRLAQEASNIWSVYFRSMPLPMATRSMMVCPSA
;
A
#
# COMPACT_ATOMS: atom_id res chain seq x y z
N MET A 1 6.22 -7.91 -55.19
CA MET A 1 6.15 -8.95 -54.16
C MET A 1 6.92 -8.61 -52.90
N LYS A 2 8.17 -8.13 -52.95
CA LYS A 2 9.02 -7.81 -51.76
C LYS A 2 8.37 -6.85 -50.73
N LYS A 3 7.66 -5.80 -51.17
CA LYS A 3 6.97 -4.83 -50.27
C LYS A 3 5.83 -5.43 -49.44
N LYS A 4 5.11 -6.45 -49.97
CA LYS A 4 4.05 -7.12 -49.21
C LYS A 4 4.61 -8.02 -48.13
N ILE A 5 5.67 -8.77 -48.43
CA ILE A 5 6.36 -9.65 -47.48
C ILE A 5 6.94 -8.83 -46.31
N PHE A 6 7.55 -7.68 -46.60
CA PHE A 6 8.10 -6.78 -45.58
C PHE A 6 6.99 -6.26 -44.64
N LYS A 7 5.80 -5.89 -45.16
CA LYS A 7 4.69 -5.42 -44.32
C LYS A 7 4.18 -6.53 -43.39
N TYR A 8 4.05 -7.77 -43.85
CA TYR A 8 3.63 -8.87 -42.99
C TYR A 8 4.65 -9.19 -41.92
N PHE A 9 5.94 -9.13 -42.25
CA PHE A 9 7.01 -9.35 -41.30
C PHE A 9 7.08 -8.24 -40.22
N ALA A 10 6.96 -6.98 -40.64
CA ALA A 10 6.86 -5.85 -39.71
C ALA A 10 5.64 -5.95 -38.78
N CYS A 11 4.47 -6.29 -39.34
CA CYS A 11 3.25 -6.49 -38.54
C CYS A 11 3.41 -7.61 -37.50
N MET A 12 4.01 -8.74 -37.90
CA MET A 12 4.25 -9.87 -36.99
C MET A 12 5.20 -9.48 -35.84
N ILE A 13 6.28 -8.74 -36.12
CA ILE A 13 7.19 -8.25 -35.10
C ILE A 13 6.47 -7.29 -34.14
N THR A 14 5.68 -6.35 -34.67
CA THR A 14 4.92 -5.40 -33.82
C THR A 14 3.95 -6.14 -32.91
N VAL A 15 3.21 -7.11 -33.41
CA VAL A 15 2.30 -7.93 -32.61
C VAL A 15 3.05 -8.71 -31.53
N ALA A 16 4.20 -9.29 -31.87
CA ALA A 16 5.03 -10.02 -30.90
C ALA A 16 5.52 -9.09 -29.77
N ILE A 17 6.00 -7.89 -30.10
CA ILE A 17 6.44 -6.89 -29.12
C ILE A 17 5.28 -6.48 -28.21
N LEU A 18 4.11 -6.17 -28.77
CA LEU A 18 2.93 -5.80 -27.98
C LEU A 18 2.52 -6.93 -27.03
N ALA A 19 2.45 -8.16 -27.53
CA ALA A 19 2.09 -9.32 -26.73
C ALA A 19 3.06 -9.57 -25.56
N THR A 20 4.37 -9.47 -25.82
CA THR A 20 5.40 -9.62 -24.76
C THR A 20 5.33 -8.49 -23.75
N THR A 21 5.12 -7.25 -24.19
CA THR A 21 4.99 -6.09 -23.28
C THR A 21 3.77 -6.25 -22.35
N LEU A 22 2.62 -6.64 -22.90
CA LEU A 22 1.42 -6.88 -22.10
C LEU A 22 1.61 -8.02 -21.09
N LEU A 23 2.24 -9.11 -21.52
CA LEU A 23 2.53 -10.23 -20.62
C LEU A 23 3.47 -9.81 -19.48
N LEU A 24 4.55 -9.10 -19.80
CA LEU A 24 5.47 -8.60 -18.79
C LEU A 24 4.81 -7.62 -17.83
N SER A 25 3.97 -6.71 -18.32
CA SER A 25 3.20 -5.79 -17.48
C SER A 25 2.29 -6.54 -16.51
N TRP A 26 1.58 -7.56 -17.00
CA TRP A 26 0.71 -8.37 -16.16
C TRP A 26 1.48 -9.14 -15.08
N VAL A 27 2.58 -9.79 -15.44
CA VAL A 27 3.44 -10.51 -14.45
C VAL A 27 4.01 -9.55 -13.41
N ASN A 28 4.51 -8.38 -13.82
CA ASN A 28 5.02 -7.37 -12.88
C ASN A 28 3.93 -6.88 -11.93
N TYR A 29 2.70 -6.69 -12.41
CA TYR A 29 1.59 -6.27 -11.57
C TYR A 29 1.22 -7.32 -10.50
N GLU A 30 1.17 -8.61 -10.88
CA GLU A 30 0.93 -9.69 -9.91
C GLU A 30 2.05 -9.80 -8.87
N MET A 31 3.32 -9.69 -9.30
CA MET A 31 4.46 -9.69 -8.38
C MET A 31 4.42 -8.48 -7.43
N PHE A 32 4.00 -7.32 -7.90
CA PHE A 32 3.88 -6.13 -7.08
C PHE A 32 2.84 -6.30 -5.97
N LYS A 33 1.65 -6.82 -6.31
CA LYS A 33 0.61 -7.12 -5.31
C LYS A 33 1.10 -8.05 -4.21
N GLY A 34 1.83 -9.11 -4.60
CA GLY A 34 2.42 -10.04 -3.64
C GLY A 34 3.39 -9.34 -2.69
N ARG A 35 4.32 -8.53 -3.20
CA ARG A 35 5.29 -7.81 -2.38
C ARG A 35 4.64 -6.86 -1.38
N VAL A 36 3.67 -6.05 -1.82
CA VAL A 36 2.96 -5.13 -0.91
C VAL A 36 2.29 -5.89 0.23
N MET A 37 1.67 -7.04 -0.06
CA MET A 37 1.03 -7.84 0.97
C MET A 37 2.06 -8.47 1.93
N ASP A 38 3.17 -8.99 1.41
CA ASP A 38 4.27 -9.55 2.21
C ASP A 38 4.89 -8.49 3.14
N ASP A 39 5.08 -7.26 2.64
CA ASP A 39 5.60 -6.14 3.41
C ASP A 39 4.61 -5.73 4.53
N LEU A 40 3.31 -5.61 4.23
CA LEU A 40 2.29 -5.32 5.24
C LEU A 40 2.20 -6.42 6.31
N GLU A 41 2.32 -7.68 5.92
CA GLU A 41 2.36 -8.81 6.85
C GLU A 41 3.61 -8.76 7.74
N ALA A 42 4.79 -8.47 7.17
CA ALA A 42 6.03 -8.34 7.92
C ALA A 42 5.96 -7.19 8.94
N TYR A 43 5.49 -6.01 8.53
CA TYR A 43 5.25 -4.88 9.42
C TYR A 43 4.22 -5.21 10.51
N GLY A 44 3.08 -5.80 10.13
CA GLY A 44 2.05 -6.18 11.07
C GLY A 44 2.54 -7.12 12.16
N ARG A 45 3.31 -8.14 11.79
CA ARG A 45 3.90 -9.09 12.76
C ARG A 45 4.94 -8.40 13.66
N MET A 46 5.80 -7.55 13.11
CA MET A 46 6.82 -6.84 13.87
C MET A 46 6.17 -5.94 14.92
N PHE A 47 5.22 -5.11 14.52
CA PHE A 47 4.53 -4.20 15.44
C PHE A 47 3.63 -4.92 16.44
N ALA A 48 2.99 -6.03 16.07
CA ALA A 48 2.21 -6.82 17.02
C ALA A 48 3.07 -7.38 18.17
N VAL A 49 4.35 -7.66 17.93
CA VAL A 49 5.31 -8.06 18.97
C VAL A 49 5.68 -6.88 19.86
N GLU A 50 5.92 -5.70 19.29
CA GLU A 50 6.36 -4.49 20.00
C GLU A 50 5.21 -3.86 20.80
N MET A 51 4.01 -3.81 20.29
CA MET A 51 2.80 -3.26 20.96
C MET A 51 2.36 -4.04 22.20
N ASN A 52 2.98 -5.16 22.50
CA ASN A 52 2.74 -5.88 23.75
C ASN A 52 3.49 -5.29 24.96
N GLY A 53 4.23 -4.16 24.79
CA GLY A 53 4.86 -3.36 25.83
C GLY A 53 4.23 -1.95 25.86
N GLU A 54 3.53 -1.63 26.94
CA GLU A 54 2.49 -0.59 27.07
C GLU A 54 2.89 0.89 26.87
N ALA A 55 4.14 1.27 26.71
CA ALA A 55 4.52 2.70 26.85
C ALA A 55 5.11 3.36 25.58
N GLU A 56 5.58 2.62 24.61
CA GLU A 56 6.29 3.18 23.44
C GLU A 56 5.51 3.10 22.13
N THR A 57 4.31 2.60 22.17
CA THR A 57 3.46 2.31 21.02
C THR A 57 3.23 3.51 20.09
N GLN A 58 2.97 4.70 20.65
CA GLN A 58 2.69 5.88 19.81
C GLN A 58 3.92 6.40 19.07
N SER A 59 5.11 6.29 19.67
CA SER A 59 6.35 6.72 19.02
C SER A 59 6.76 5.75 17.91
N ALA A 60 6.56 4.45 18.10
CA ALA A 60 6.82 3.42 17.10
C ALA A 60 5.86 3.54 15.90
N LEU A 61 4.58 3.80 16.16
CA LEU A 61 3.58 4.01 15.10
C LEU A 61 3.85 5.28 14.28
N HIS A 62 4.47 6.30 14.88
CA HIS A 62 4.82 7.54 14.17
C HIS A 62 6.07 7.41 13.29
N SER A 63 6.87 6.36 13.50
CA SER A 63 8.06 6.05 12.68
C SER A 63 7.75 5.19 11.46
N LEU A 64 6.51 4.73 11.30
CA LEU A 64 6.08 4.05 10.07
C LEU A 64 6.19 5.00 8.89
N GLU A 65 6.55 4.45 7.74
CA GLU A 65 6.57 5.22 6.49
C GLU A 65 5.25 5.98 6.33
N GLU A 66 5.34 7.24 5.93
CA GLU A 66 4.19 8.15 5.76
C GLU A 66 3.08 7.58 4.85
N ASP A 67 3.36 6.48 4.16
CA ASP A 67 2.45 5.86 3.18
C ASP A 67 1.62 4.70 3.77
N ILE A 68 1.88 4.28 5.04
CA ILE A 68 1.14 3.17 5.68
C ILE A 68 0.13 3.72 6.68
N ARG A 69 -1.14 3.44 6.44
CA ARG A 69 -2.20 3.74 7.39
C ARG A 69 -2.29 2.65 8.44
N VAL A 70 -2.29 3.05 9.71
CA VAL A 70 -2.46 2.17 10.86
C VAL A 70 -3.75 2.52 11.58
N THR A 71 -4.59 1.51 11.79
CA THR A 71 -5.85 1.63 12.53
C THR A 71 -5.86 0.60 13.66
N LEU A 72 -6.16 1.02 14.89
CA LEU A 72 -6.35 0.11 16.02
C LEU A 72 -7.84 -0.01 16.32
N VAL A 73 -8.29 -1.24 16.46
CA VAL A 73 -9.70 -1.60 16.55
C VAL A 73 -9.92 -2.52 17.74
N HIS A 74 -10.89 -2.22 18.59
CA HIS A 74 -11.32 -3.12 19.66
C HIS A 74 -11.95 -4.40 19.09
N ALA A 75 -12.02 -5.44 19.91
CA ALA A 75 -12.63 -6.71 19.51
C ALA A 75 -14.11 -6.59 19.09
N ASP A 76 -14.81 -5.51 19.50
CA ASP A 76 -16.19 -5.18 19.10
C ASP A 76 -16.27 -4.41 17.77
N GLY A 77 -15.11 -4.10 17.16
CA GLY A 77 -15.02 -3.35 15.91
C GLY A 77 -14.94 -1.83 16.07
N THR A 78 -14.93 -1.29 17.28
CA THR A 78 -14.79 0.15 17.52
C THR A 78 -13.37 0.60 17.27
N VAL A 79 -13.19 1.61 16.42
CA VAL A 79 -11.88 2.22 16.14
C VAL A 79 -11.52 3.17 17.28
N TYR A 80 -10.31 3.04 17.85
CA TYR A 80 -9.84 3.94 18.91
C TYR A 80 -8.53 4.70 18.54
N TYR A 81 -7.87 4.29 17.45
CA TYR A 81 -6.71 4.99 16.91
C TYR A 81 -6.66 4.86 15.39
N ASP A 82 -6.29 5.93 14.71
CA ASP A 82 -5.96 5.94 13.29
C ASP A 82 -4.97 7.09 13.03
N ASN A 83 -3.89 6.84 12.26
CA ASN A 83 -2.87 7.86 12.00
C ASN A 83 -3.24 8.84 10.88
N PHE A 84 -4.35 8.60 10.14
CA PHE A 84 -4.77 9.43 9.01
C PHE A 84 -6.07 10.20 9.26
N ALA A 85 -6.96 9.68 10.12
CA ALA A 85 -8.27 10.28 10.32
C ALA A 85 -8.70 10.24 11.80
N ASP A 86 -9.71 11.04 12.17
CA ASP A 86 -10.28 11.04 13.52
C ASP A 86 -11.04 9.72 13.79
N PRO A 87 -10.62 8.90 14.76
CA PRO A 87 -11.30 7.65 15.11
C PRO A 87 -12.77 7.84 15.46
N ASN A 88 -13.15 8.97 16.08
CA ASN A 88 -14.52 9.26 16.48
C ASN A 88 -15.46 9.51 15.29
N ALA A 89 -14.90 9.83 14.12
CA ALA A 89 -15.66 10.03 12.89
C ALA A 89 -15.78 8.74 12.04
N MET A 90 -15.21 7.62 12.53
CA MET A 90 -15.21 6.35 11.80
C MET A 90 -16.38 5.45 12.19
N ASP A 91 -16.90 4.75 11.17
CA ASP A 91 -17.86 3.67 11.38
C ASP A 91 -17.21 2.47 12.10
N ASN A 92 -18.04 1.62 12.69
CA ASN A 92 -17.57 0.36 13.25
C ASN A 92 -16.96 -0.56 12.15
N HIS A 93 -15.84 -1.19 12.44
CA HIS A 93 -15.06 -1.99 11.51
C HIS A 93 -15.22 -3.51 11.69
N ALA A 94 -16.12 -3.98 12.55
CA ALA A 94 -16.34 -5.41 12.82
C ALA A 94 -16.64 -6.23 11.54
N ASP A 95 -17.37 -5.64 10.60
CA ASP A 95 -17.78 -6.29 9.36
C ASP A 95 -16.69 -6.33 8.28
N ARG A 96 -15.53 -5.72 8.53
CA ARG A 96 -14.42 -5.72 7.57
C ARG A 96 -13.82 -7.13 7.47
N PRO A 97 -13.64 -7.67 6.23
CA PRO A 97 -13.16 -9.05 6.05
C PRO A 97 -11.83 -9.33 6.75
N GLU A 98 -10.85 -8.42 6.64
CA GLU A 98 -9.56 -8.54 7.27
C GLU A 98 -9.63 -8.51 8.80
N ILE A 99 -10.52 -7.69 9.38
CA ILE A 99 -10.74 -7.61 10.84
C ILE A 99 -11.36 -8.89 11.36
N ARG A 100 -12.43 -9.36 10.71
CA ARG A 100 -13.10 -10.60 11.09
C ARG A 100 -12.16 -11.81 11.02
N GLN A 101 -11.38 -11.92 9.94
CA GLN A 101 -10.37 -12.98 9.80
C GLN A 101 -9.31 -12.89 10.91
N ALA A 102 -8.85 -11.69 11.26
CA ALA A 102 -7.87 -11.49 12.32
C ALA A 102 -8.44 -11.91 13.70
N LEU A 103 -9.69 -11.60 13.99
CA LEU A 103 -10.35 -12.03 15.23
C LEU A 103 -10.52 -13.55 15.32
N GLU A 104 -10.82 -14.22 14.20
CA GLU A 104 -11.04 -15.67 14.13
C GLU A 104 -9.73 -16.45 14.08
N ASN A 105 -8.78 -16.03 13.25
CA ASN A 105 -7.57 -16.81 12.87
C ASN A 105 -6.26 -16.22 13.39
N GLY A 106 -6.30 -15.03 14.04
CA GLY A 106 -5.12 -14.32 14.51
C GLY A 106 -4.56 -13.32 13.49
N SER A 107 -4.79 -13.52 12.20
CA SER A 107 -4.48 -12.54 11.14
C SER A 107 -5.47 -12.65 9.99
N GLY A 108 -5.58 -11.59 9.20
CA GLY A 108 -6.44 -11.54 8.03
C GLY A 108 -5.94 -10.53 7.01
N SER A 109 -6.33 -10.71 5.75
CA SER A 109 -5.97 -9.79 4.67
C SER A 109 -7.12 -9.62 3.69
N ASP A 110 -7.15 -8.45 3.02
CA ASP A 110 -8.13 -8.15 1.98
C ASP A 110 -7.53 -7.19 0.95
N ILE A 111 -7.98 -7.28 -0.28
CA ILE A 111 -7.60 -6.37 -1.37
C ILE A 111 -8.87 -5.81 -1.97
N ARG A 112 -9.03 -4.49 -1.86
CA ARG A 112 -10.20 -3.79 -2.42
C ARG A 112 -9.79 -2.95 -3.60
N ASN A 113 -10.50 -3.13 -4.70
CA ASN A 113 -10.35 -2.30 -5.88
C ASN A 113 -11.40 -1.19 -5.84
N SER A 114 -10.96 0.06 -5.88
CA SER A 114 -11.87 1.20 -6.05
C SER A 114 -12.34 1.23 -7.49
N SER A 115 -13.62 1.02 -7.71
CA SER A 115 -14.24 1.09 -9.05
C SER A 115 -14.23 2.50 -9.67
N THR A 116 -13.94 3.53 -8.86
CA THR A 116 -14.01 4.94 -9.29
C THR A 116 -12.66 5.50 -9.73
N VAL A 117 -11.53 4.94 -9.26
CA VAL A 117 -10.19 5.53 -9.46
C VAL A 117 -9.15 4.49 -9.88
N ASP A 118 -9.54 3.26 -10.22
CA ASP A 118 -8.63 2.15 -10.57
C ASP A 118 -7.45 1.97 -9.59
N GLN A 119 -7.73 2.19 -8.30
CA GLN A 119 -6.76 2.08 -7.21
C GLN A 119 -7.08 0.84 -6.39
N SER A 120 -6.06 0.03 -6.14
CA SER A 120 -6.16 -1.11 -5.23
C SER A 120 -5.69 -0.69 -3.85
N ALA A 121 -6.50 -0.94 -2.83
CA ALA A 121 -6.10 -0.78 -1.44
C ALA A 121 -5.86 -2.17 -0.83
N PHE A 122 -4.68 -2.32 -0.24
CA PHE A 122 -4.23 -3.54 0.43
C PHE A 122 -4.43 -3.39 1.92
N TYR A 123 -5.01 -4.41 2.55
CA TYR A 123 -5.29 -4.43 3.97
C TYR A 123 -4.71 -5.68 4.60
N TYR A 124 -4.01 -5.52 5.71
CA TYR A 124 -3.58 -6.60 6.56
C TYR A 124 -3.97 -6.29 8.00
N ALA A 125 -4.52 -7.27 8.71
CA ALA A 125 -4.92 -7.14 10.10
C ALA A 125 -4.30 -8.26 10.93
N VAL A 126 -3.89 -7.94 12.14
CA VAL A 126 -3.32 -8.89 13.10
C VAL A 126 -3.93 -8.68 14.47
N ARG A 127 -4.31 -9.79 15.13
CA ARG A 127 -4.83 -9.77 16.47
C ARG A 127 -3.71 -9.61 17.48
N LEU A 128 -3.88 -8.64 18.38
CA LEU A 128 -2.95 -8.34 19.47
C LEU A 128 -3.23 -9.24 20.68
N LYS A 129 -2.28 -9.32 21.63
CA LYS A 129 -2.42 -10.15 22.84
C LYS A 129 -3.56 -9.70 23.75
N ASN A 130 -3.89 -8.40 23.77
CA ASN A 130 -5.01 -7.86 24.51
C ASN A 130 -6.38 -8.19 23.90
N GLY A 131 -6.41 -8.83 22.73
CA GLY A 131 -7.62 -9.18 21.99
C GLY A 131 -8.06 -8.16 20.95
N ASP A 132 -7.47 -6.97 20.92
CA ASP A 132 -7.71 -5.95 19.90
C ASP A 132 -7.07 -6.35 18.56
N VAL A 133 -7.36 -5.60 17.51
CA VAL A 133 -6.84 -5.82 16.17
C VAL A 133 -6.10 -4.59 15.70
N MET A 134 -4.85 -4.78 15.22
CA MET A 134 -4.11 -3.78 14.47
C MET A 134 -4.32 -4.05 12.98
N ARG A 135 -4.78 -3.04 12.26
CA ARG A 135 -4.99 -3.05 10.82
C ARG A 135 -4.00 -2.11 10.15
N LEU A 136 -3.29 -2.62 9.18
CA LEU A 136 -2.42 -1.86 8.27
C LEU A 136 -3.11 -1.73 6.92
N ALA A 137 -3.00 -0.56 6.29
CA ALA A 137 -3.52 -0.34 4.96
C ALA A 137 -2.52 0.45 4.12
N GLN A 138 -2.37 0.05 2.86
CA GLN A 138 -1.57 0.75 1.87
C GLN A 138 -2.37 0.88 0.58
N GLU A 139 -2.45 2.10 0.06
CA GLU A 139 -3.09 2.36 -1.21
C GLU A 139 -2.08 2.23 -2.35
N ALA A 140 -2.41 1.45 -3.37
CA ALA A 140 -1.61 1.36 -4.60
C ALA A 140 -1.84 2.56 -5.53
N SER A 141 -2.13 3.73 -4.96
CA SER A 141 -2.34 4.95 -5.72
C SER A 141 -1.09 5.44 -6.45
N ASN A 142 0.08 4.83 -6.19
CA ASN A 142 1.33 5.41 -6.62
C ASN A 142 2.43 4.44 -7.07
N ILE A 143 2.11 3.50 -7.95
CA ILE A 143 3.19 2.89 -8.76
C ILE A 143 4.00 4.01 -9.45
N TRP A 144 3.36 5.11 -9.83
CA TRP A 144 3.99 6.28 -10.41
C TRP A 144 4.73 7.14 -9.38
N SER A 145 4.29 7.26 -8.13
CA SER A 145 4.99 8.05 -7.11
C SER A 145 6.28 7.38 -6.67
N VAL A 146 6.31 6.06 -6.56
CA VAL A 146 7.55 5.31 -6.30
C VAL A 146 8.52 5.48 -7.47
N TYR A 147 8.03 5.45 -8.70
CA TYR A 147 8.84 5.69 -9.89
C TYR A 147 9.38 7.13 -9.96
N PHE A 148 8.57 8.13 -9.62
CA PHE A 148 9.01 9.54 -9.61
C PHE A 148 9.87 9.90 -8.39
N ARG A 149 9.70 9.23 -7.26
CA ARG A 149 10.54 9.44 -6.05
C ARG A 149 11.94 8.84 -6.20
N SER A 150 12.10 7.78 -6.98
CA SER A 150 13.39 7.17 -7.30
C SER A 150 14.13 7.83 -8.47
N MET A 151 13.49 8.74 -9.22
CA MET A 151 14.19 9.57 -10.19
C MET A 151 14.92 10.71 -9.45
N PRO A 152 16.27 10.80 -9.52
CA PRO A 152 16.96 11.98 -9.03
C PRO A 152 16.42 13.18 -9.83
N LEU A 153 15.70 14.06 -9.12
CA LEU A 153 15.29 15.33 -9.71
C LEU A 153 16.53 16.00 -10.31
N PRO A 154 16.51 16.47 -11.57
CA PRO A 154 17.57 17.31 -12.08
C PRO A 154 17.66 18.51 -11.13
N MET A 155 18.86 18.80 -10.64
CA MET A 155 19.17 19.92 -9.75
C MET A 155 18.67 21.22 -10.40
N ALA A 156 17.40 21.58 -10.18
CA ALA A 156 16.89 22.89 -10.47
C ALA A 156 17.15 23.75 -9.22
N THR A 157 18.27 24.46 -9.28
CA THR A 157 18.57 25.75 -8.62
C THR A 157 17.74 26.03 -7.35
N ARG A 158 18.33 25.67 -6.22
CA ARG A 158 17.96 26.23 -4.91
C ARG A 158 18.34 27.71 -4.92
N SER A 159 17.43 28.54 -5.45
CA SER A 159 17.53 30.00 -5.34
C SER A 159 17.44 30.35 -3.86
N MET A 160 18.56 30.81 -3.31
CA MET A 160 18.64 31.46 -2.00
C MET A 160 17.62 32.60 -1.97
N MET A 161 16.52 32.45 -1.26
CA MET A 161 15.78 33.57 -0.75
C MET A 161 16.47 34.06 0.52
N VAL A 162 17.36 35.04 0.32
CA VAL A 162 17.86 35.89 1.36
C VAL A 162 16.66 36.71 1.88
N CYS A 163 16.28 36.51 3.14
CA CYS A 163 15.41 37.43 3.86
C CYS A 163 16.18 38.74 4.09
N PRO A 164 15.70 39.93 3.71
CA PRO A 164 16.24 41.18 4.24
C PRO A 164 15.66 41.41 5.63
N SER A 165 16.56 41.54 6.59
CA SER A 165 16.28 42.10 7.92
C SER A 165 15.93 43.56 7.83
N ALA A 166 14.84 43.97 8.44
CA ALA A 166 14.59 45.28 9.02
C ALA A 166 13.66 45.16 10.21
#